data_b064f8a4932d8abaf930930a43529deb
#
_entry.id   b064f8a4932d8abaf930930a43529deb
#
_cell.length_a   1.000
_cell.length_b   1.000
_cell.length_c   1.000
_cell.angle_alpha   90.00
_cell.angle_beta   90.00
_cell.angle_gamma   90.00
#
_symmetry.space_group_name_H-M   'P 1'
#
loop_
_entity.id
_entity.type
_entity.pdbx_description
1 polymer ?
#
loop_
_entity_poly.entity_id
_entity_poly.type
_entity_poly.pdbx_seq_one_letter_code
_entity_poly.pdbx_strand_id
1 'polypeptide(L)'
;MKSMIKIRYTLIYSFFAAILLLNSGCSDGVSINNINLFSISDDVQLGAQVAAEMQQDQQNYPIYNNPQAQVYVQGIMNEIIKSPLVKYSESFNYQITIINTETVNAFALPGGYIHVYKGLLKYLDNEATLAAILAHEVAHAERRHATKRMTKAYGAQFLLGMLLGQNPSQIEEIAGNLVTGLGFLYNSREDEYEADEYSFKYLQSTAWYPGAGKLFFEKVGSQTENSDFAELFSTHPLDQKRIDALNKLINDAHISEPGEHNLFTQRYTEFKSKLY
;
A
#
# COMPACT_ATOMS: atom_id res chain seq x y z
N MET A 1 -22.64 -34.27 29.00
CA MET A 1 -22.35 -34.12 27.56
C MET A 1 -23.46 -33.40 26.77
N LYS A 2 -24.75 -33.74 26.92
CA LYS A 2 -25.86 -33.05 26.19
C LYS A 2 -26.10 -31.60 26.57
N SER A 3 -25.77 -31.12 27.78
CA SER A 3 -25.95 -29.76 28.26
C SER A 3 -24.91 -28.78 27.67
N MET A 4 -23.66 -29.19 27.51
CA MET A 4 -22.60 -28.36 26.93
C MET A 4 -22.78 -28.10 25.42
N ILE A 5 -23.38 -29.04 24.70
CA ILE A 5 -23.67 -28.90 23.26
C ILE A 5 -24.77 -27.84 23.05
N LYS A 6 -25.83 -27.82 23.89
CA LYS A 6 -26.91 -26.84 23.81
C LYS A 6 -26.40 -25.39 24.05
N ILE A 7 -25.49 -25.21 24.99
CA ILE A 7 -24.92 -23.86 25.28
C ILE A 7 -24.08 -23.33 24.09
N ARG A 8 -23.35 -24.22 23.41
CA ARG A 8 -22.58 -23.84 22.22
C ARG A 8 -23.46 -23.38 21.04
N TYR A 9 -24.56 -24.07 20.78
CA TYR A 9 -25.50 -23.67 19.73
C TYR A 9 -26.23 -22.38 20.07
N THR A 10 -26.59 -22.15 21.33
CA THR A 10 -27.26 -20.94 21.76
C THR A 10 -26.36 -19.71 21.59
N LEU A 11 -25.06 -19.81 21.88
CA LEU A 11 -24.07 -18.75 21.65
C LEU A 11 -23.85 -18.44 20.16
N ILE A 12 -23.81 -19.47 19.31
CA ILE A 12 -23.67 -19.31 17.86
C ILE A 12 -24.92 -18.63 17.27
N TYR A 13 -26.12 -19.04 17.67
CA TYR A 13 -27.36 -18.42 17.19
C TYR A 13 -27.52 -16.98 17.71
N SER A 14 -27.05 -16.67 18.93
CA SER A 14 -27.05 -15.31 19.46
C SER A 14 -26.09 -14.39 18.71
N PHE A 15 -24.94 -14.91 18.25
CA PHE A 15 -23.98 -14.16 17.44
C PHE A 15 -24.52 -13.91 16.02
N PHE A 16 -25.16 -14.89 15.39
CA PHE A 16 -25.80 -14.71 14.08
C PHE A 16 -27.05 -13.80 14.15
N ALA A 17 -27.82 -13.87 15.23
CA ALA A 17 -28.95 -12.97 15.45
C ALA A 17 -28.50 -11.52 15.67
N ALA A 18 -27.36 -11.29 16.33
CA ALA A 18 -26.77 -9.97 16.48
C ALA A 18 -26.33 -9.35 15.15
N ILE A 19 -25.81 -10.17 14.22
CA ILE A 19 -25.45 -9.71 12.86
C ILE A 19 -26.71 -9.38 12.04
N LEU A 20 -27.81 -10.09 12.21
CA LEU A 20 -29.06 -9.84 11.51
C LEU A 20 -29.82 -8.61 12.06
N LEU A 21 -29.66 -8.29 13.34
CA LEU A 21 -30.29 -7.10 13.96
C LEU A 21 -29.59 -5.78 13.65
N LEU A 22 -28.34 -5.82 13.13
CA LEU A 22 -27.62 -4.63 12.65
C LEU A 22 -28.12 -4.11 11.29
N ASN A 23 -29.03 -4.86 10.62
CA ASN A 23 -29.61 -4.44 9.33
C ASN A 23 -30.94 -3.69 9.46
N SER A 24 -31.39 -3.34 10.67
CA SER A 24 -32.67 -2.66 10.86
C SER A 24 -32.48 -1.40 11.68
N GLY A 25 -32.06 -0.33 11.03
CA GLY A 25 -32.25 1.03 11.56
C GLY A 25 -30.98 1.83 11.82
N CYS A 26 -30.90 2.90 11.11
CA CYS A 26 -30.00 4.06 11.11
C CYS A 26 -28.92 4.09 10.02
N SER A 27 -28.97 5.12 9.24
CA SER A 27 -28.22 5.43 8.02
C SER A 27 -26.73 5.80 8.19
N ASP A 28 -26.08 5.26 9.20
CA ASP A 28 -24.62 5.22 9.29
C ASP A 28 -24.17 3.74 9.23
N GLY A 29 -24.44 3.10 8.08
CA GLY A 29 -24.10 1.71 7.86
C GLY A 29 -22.61 1.50 8.00
N VAL A 30 -22.20 0.67 8.97
CA VAL A 30 -20.87 0.07 8.97
C VAL A 30 -20.72 -0.65 7.62
N SER A 31 -20.03 -0.02 6.69
CA SER A 31 -19.77 -0.63 5.38
C SER A 31 -18.96 -1.90 5.61
N ILE A 32 -19.51 -3.05 5.26
CA ILE A 32 -18.82 -4.36 5.31
C ILE A 32 -17.49 -4.28 4.54
N ASN A 33 -17.38 -3.33 3.62
CA ASN A 33 -16.17 -3.05 2.85
C ASN A 33 -14.97 -2.58 3.70
N ASN A 34 -15.19 -2.09 4.93
CA ASN A 34 -14.14 -1.58 5.81
C ASN A 34 -13.73 -2.55 6.93
N ILE A 35 -14.33 -3.75 6.96
CA ILE A 35 -13.95 -4.75 7.97
C ILE A 35 -12.57 -5.31 7.61
N ASN A 36 -11.65 -5.27 8.57
CA ASN A 36 -10.37 -5.94 8.53
C ASN A 36 -10.26 -6.88 9.73
N LEU A 37 -10.16 -8.19 9.49
CA LEU A 37 -10.05 -9.20 10.54
C LEU A 37 -8.61 -9.41 11.00
N PHE A 38 -7.63 -8.90 10.25
CA PHE A 38 -6.22 -8.93 10.67
C PHE A 38 -5.97 -7.87 11.74
N SER A 39 -5.23 -8.21 12.79
CA SER A 39 -4.69 -7.24 13.76
C SER A 39 -3.49 -6.49 13.15
N ILE A 40 -3.01 -5.45 13.82
CA ILE A 40 -1.77 -4.76 13.44
C ILE A 40 -0.56 -5.70 13.51
N SER A 41 -0.54 -6.58 14.51
CA SER A 41 0.51 -7.60 14.65
C SER A 41 0.50 -8.61 13.50
N ASP A 42 -0.69 -8.99 13.00
CA ASP A 42 -0.82 -9.89 11.86
C ASP A 42 -0.29 -9.24 10.58
N ASP A 43 -0.55 -7.94 10.37
CA ASP A 43 0.01 -7.19 9.23
C ASP A 43 1.54 -7.21 9.27
N VAL A 44 2.13 -6.92 10.44
CA VAL A 44 3.60 -6.91 10.61
C VAL A 44 4.19 -8.29 10.35
N GLN A 45 3.59 -9.34 10.91
CA GLN A 45 4.07 -10.71 10.74
C GLN A 45 3.96 -11.18 9.29
N LEU A 46 2.81 -10.95 8.67
CA LEU A 46 2.56 -11.33 7.28
C LEU A 46 3.52 -10.59 6.32
N GLY A 47 3.65 -9.29 6.49
CA GLY A 47 4.56 -8.49 5.67
C GLY A 47 6.02 -8.90 5.81
N ALA A 48 6.49 -9.17 7.04
CA ALA A 48 7.83 -9.65 7.30
C ALA A 48 8.10 -10.99 6.59
N GLN A 49 7.14 -11.92 6.65
CA GLN A 49 7.26 -13.22 6.03
C GLN A 49 7.30 -13.11 4.50
N VAL A 50 6.36 -12.36 3.89
CA VAL A 50 6.33 -12.15 2.43
C VAL A 50 7.61 -11.46 1.96
N ALA A 51 8.07 -10.42 2.65
CA ALA A 51 9.32 -9.73 2.32
C ALA A 51 10.54 -10.67 2.38
N ALA A 52 10.60 -11.57 3.38
CA ALA A 52 11.67 -12.55 3.51
C ALA A 52 11.63 -13.61 2.38
N GLU A 53 10.45 -14.08 2.00
CA GLU A 53 10.29 -15.02 0.88
C GLU A 53 10.68 -14.36 -0.46
N MET A 54 10.26 -13.11 -0.71
CA MET A 54 10.67 -12.35 -1.90
C MET A 54 12.18 -12.13 -1.94
N GLN A 55 12.81 -11.87 -0.79
CA GLN A 55 14.26 -11.71 -0.71
C GLN A 55 15.02 -12.99 -1.07
N GLN A 56 14.43 -14.16 -0.88
CA GLN A 56 14.99 -15.45 -1.28
C GLN A 56 14.77 -15.74 -2.77
N ASP A 57 13.73 -15.20 -3.38
CA ASP A 57 13.40 -15.37 -4.80
C ASP A 57 14.12 -14.34 -5.68
N GLN A 58 15.45 -14.45 -5.77
CA GLN A 58 16.28 -13.55 -6.58
C GLN A 58 16.04 -13.69 -8.09
N GLN A 59 15.32 -14.70 -8.53
CA GLN A 59 14.95 -14.86 -9.94
C GLN A 59 13.84 -13.89 -10.33
N ASN A 60 12.80 -13.77 -9.50
CA ASN A 60 11.64 -12.91 -9.76
C ASN A 60 11.82 -11.51 -9.13
N TYR A 61 12.52 -11.42 -7.99
CA TYR A 61 12.75 -10.19 -7.22
C TYR A 61 14.24 -9.95 -6.96
N PRO A 62 15.07 -9.76 -8.02
CA PRO A 62 16.50 -9.52 -7.85
C PRO A 62 16.74 -8.22 -7.08
N ILE A 63 17.47 -8.27 -5.98
CA ILE A 63 17.75 -7.10 -5.15
C ILE A 63 18.77 -6.19 -5.82
N TYR A 64 18.47 -4.89 -5.89
CA TYR A 64 19.42 -3.88 -6.35
C TYR A 64 20.43 -3.54 -5.25
N ASN A 65 21.61 -4.11 -5.32
CA ASN A 65 22.66 -3.94 -4.32
C ASN A 65 23.42 -2.62 -4.51
N ASN A 66 22.76 -1.50 -4.22
CA ASN A 66 23.34 -0.15 -4.24
C ASN A 66 23.00 0.57 -2.91
N PRO A 67 23.92 0.58 -1.93
CA PRO A 67 23.68 1.17 -0.62
C PRO A 67 23.34 2.67 -0.67
N GLN A 68 23.90 3.42 -1.63
CA GLN A 68 23.59 4.86 -1.77
C GLN A 68 22.15 5.06 -2.24
N ALA A 69 21.68 4.26 -3.19
CA ALA A 69 20.28 4.31 -3.64
C ALA A 69 19.34 3.91 -2.50
N GLN A 70 19.67 2.85 -1.77
CA GLN A 70 18.89 2.38 -0.63
C GLN A 70 18.75 3.48 0.44
N VAL A 71 19.85 4.10 0.85
CA VAL A 71 19.85 5.18 1.85
C VAL A 71 19.04 6.39 1.38
N TYR A 72 19.15 6.75 0.10
CA TYR A 72 18.45 7.88 -0.46
C TYR A 72 16.92 7.67 -0.47
N VAL A 73 16.45 6.55 -1.00
CA VAL A 73 15.01 6.26 -1.07
C VAL A 73 14.42 6.03 0.33
N GLN A 74 15.15 5.32 1.20
CA GLN A 74 14.75 5.14 2.61
C GLN A 74 14.66 6.49 3.35
N GLY A 75 15.58 7.42 3.06
CA GLY A 75 15.58 8.75 3.65
C GLY A 75 14.30 9.53 3.31
N ILE A 76 13.84 9.47 2.07
CA ILE A 76 12.59 10.09 1.64
C ILE A 76 11.41 9.49 2.40
N MET A 77 11.32 8.16 2.48
CA MET A 77 10.25 7.49 3.24
C MET A 77 10.29 7.87 4.73
N ASN A 78 11.47 7.94 5.33
CA ASN A 78 11.61 8.33 6.73
C ASN A 78 11.09 9.75 7.03
N GLU A 79 11.15 10.67 6.06
CA GLU A 79 10.53 11.99 6.20
C GLU A 79 9.00 11.92 6.06
N ILE A 80 8.48 11.11 5.14
CA ILE A 80 7.04 10.94 4.94
C ILE A 80 6.36 10.39 6.19
N ILE A 81 6.94 9.37 6.82
CA ILE A 81 6.34 8.73 8.01
C ILE A 81 6.37 9.59 9.27
N LYS A 82 7.07 10.74 9.26
CA LYS A 82 6.97 11.76 10.32
C LYS A 82 5.67 12.56 10.26
N SER A 83 4.90 12.44 9.19
CA SER A 83 3.59 13.09 9.10
C SER A 83 2.72 12.67 10.29
N PRO A 84 2.06 13.62 10.99
CA PRO A 84 1.19 13.32 12.13
C PRO A 84 -0.04 12.49 11.74
N LEU A 85 -0.29 12.32 10.44
CA LEU A 85 -1.37 11.50 9.90
C LEU A 85 -0.96 10.03 9.70
N VAL A 86 0.33 9.69 9.78
CA VAL A 86 0.84 8.32 9.78
C VAL A 86 0.71 7.75 11.20
N LYS A 87 -0.24 6.84 11.40
CA LYS A 87 -0.64 6.35 12.73
C LYS A 87 0.19 5.17 13.22
N TYR A 88 0.72 4.38 12.30
CA TYR A 88 1.44 3.15 12.61
C TYR A 88 2.94 3.29 12.43
N SER A 89 3.48 4.52 12.48
CA SER A 89 4.92 4.81 12.33
C SER A 89 5.80 4.05 13.33
N GLU A 90 5.29 3.77 14.53
CA GLU A 90 6.01 3.00 15.57
C GLU A 90 5.68 1.49 15.55
N SER A 91 4.60 1.09 14.86
CA SER A 91 4.15 -0.30 14.85
C SER A 91 4.58 -1.03 13.59
N PHE A 92 4.63 -0.34 12.45
CA PHE A 92 5.01 -0.89 11.16
C PHE A 92 6.51 -0.75 10.91
N ASN A 93 7.08 -1.73 10.19
CA ASN A 93 8.48 -1.71 9.80
C ASN A 93 8.64 -1.05 8.42
N TYR A 94 8.60 0.30 8.38
CA TYR A 94 8.73 1.03 7.13
C TYR A 94 10.12 0.87 6.52
N GLN A 95 10.25 -0.14 5.66
CA GLN A 95 11.49 -0.54 5.02
C GLN A 95 11.34 -0.55 3.50
N ILE A 96 12.29 0.10 2.82
CA ILE A 96 12.42 0.05 1.36
C ILE A 96 13.25 -1.17 0.94
N THR A 97 12.81 -1.83 -0.11
CA THR A 97 13.62 -2.77 -0.90
C THR A 97 13.61 -2.32 -2.36
N ILE A 98 14.79 -2.15 -2.97
CA ILE A 98 14.88 -1.78 -4.38
C ILE A 98 15.08 -3.07 -5.21
N ILE A 99 14.16 -3.31 -6.16
CA ILE A 99 14.21 -4.46 -7.08
C ILE A 99 14.96 -4.05 -8.36
N ASN A 100 15.93 -4.86 -8.75
CA ASN A 100 16.81 -4.59 -9.89
C ASN A 100 16.19 -5.05 -11.21
N THR A 101 15.13 -4.40 -11.65
CA THR A 101 14.50 -4.61 -12.96
C THR A 101 14.22 -3.27 -13.63
N GLU A 102 13.99 -3.29 -14.94
CA GLU A 102 13.61 -2.08 -15.70
C GLU A 102 12.09 -1.82 -15.67
N THR A 103 11.30 -2.71 -15.06
CA THR A 103 9.87 -2.51 -14.83
C THR A 103 9.63 -1.23 -14.05
N VAL A 104 8.59 -0.49 -14.42
CA VAL A 104 8.17 0.74 -13.73
C VAL A 104 7.04 0.38 -12.76
N ASN A 105 7.39 0.18 -11.50
CA ASN A 105 6.40 -0.15 -10.45
C ASN A 105 6.94 0.15 -9.05
N ALA A 106 6.02 0.24 -8.08
CA ALA A 106 6.26 0.16 -6.64
C ALA A 106 5.04 -0.51 -6.00
N PHE A 107 5.19 -1.12 -4.84
CA PHE A 107 4.07 -1.68 -4.09
C PHE A 107 4.38 -1.80 -2.60
N ALA A 108 3.33 -1.76 -1.79
CA ALA A 108 3.38 -1.97 -0.35
C ALA A 108 2.88 -3.35 0.05
N LEU A 109 3.63 -4.06 0.88
CA LEU A 109 3.17 -5.21 1.64
C LEU A 109 2.57 -4.77 2.98
N PRO A 110 1.77 -5.60 3.65
CA PRO A 110 1.32 -5.34 5.00
C PRO A 110 2.48 -4.98 5.94
N GLY A 111 2.24 -4.19 6.97
CA GLY A 111 3.26 -3.86 7.97
C GLY A 111 4.36 -2.89 7.52
N GLY A 112 4.22 -2.25 6.32
CA GLY A 112 5.09 -1.15 5.90
C GLY A 112 6.30 -1.54 5.05
N TYR A 113 6.42 -2.78 4.58
CA TYR A 113 7.46 -3.20 3.64
C TYR A 113 7.13 -2.69 2.24
N ILE A 114 7.94 -1.77 1.70
CA ILE A 114 7.71 -1.14 0.40
C ILE A 114 8.80 -1.55 -0.58
N HIS A 115 8.37 -2.03 -1.75
CA HIS A 115 9.23 -2.46 -2.83
C HIS A 115 9.18 -1.44 -3.97
N VAL A 116 10.35 -1.00 -4.44
CA VAL A 116 10.48 0.01 -5.48
C VAL A 116 11.36 -0.55 -6.60
N TYR A 117 10.86 -0.55 -7.81
CA TYR A 117 11.63 -1.04 -8.95
C TYR A 117 12.62 0.01 -9.44
N LYS A 118 13.84 -0.42 -9.80
CA LYS A 118 14.87 0.47 -10.33
C LYS A 118 14.40 1.20 -11.58
N GLY A 119 13.61 0.54 -12.44
CA GLY A 119 12.98 1.17 -13.61
C GLY A 119 12.15 2.39 -13.26
N LEU A 120 11.37 2.33 -12.17
CA LEU A 120 10.63 3.49 -11.66
C LEU A 120 11.58 4.63 -11.27
N LEU A 121 12.64 4.33 -10.49
CA LEU A 121 13.61 5.36 -10.08
C LEU A 121 14.28 6.04 -11.28
N LYS A 122 14.57 5.28 -12.35
CA LYS A 122 15.14 5.82 -13.59
C LYS A 122 14.13 6.67 -14.39
N TYR A 123 12.86 6.30 -14.34
CA TYR A 123 11.79 6.94 -15.10
C TYR A 123 11.43 8.32 -14.59
N LEU A 124 11.44 8.55 -13.28
CA LEU A 124 11.00 9.79 -12.65
C LEU A 124 11.92 10.98 -12.97
N ASP A 125 11.39 12.22 -12.93
CA ASP A 125 12.13 13.43 -13.27
C ASP A 125 12.58 14.24 -12.06
N ASN A 126 11.89 14.11 -10.92
CA ASN A 126 12.17 14.91 -9.72
C ASN A 126 11.87 14.12 -8.45
N GLU A 127 12.42 14.58 -7.33
CA GLU A 127 12.31 13.92 -6.05
C GLU A 127 10.90 13.99 -5.47
N ALA A 128 10.17 15.09 -5.71
CA ALA A 128 8.80 15.20 -5.21
C ALA A 128 7.88 14.14 -5.79
N THR A 129 8.07 13.76 -7.06
CA THR A 129 7.30 12.66 -7.67
C THR A 129 7.63 11.31 -7.03
N LEU A 130 8.91 11.04 -6.73
CA LEU A 130 9.28 9.85 -5.95
C LEU A 130 8.65 9.89 -4.55
N ALA A 131 8.70 11.04 -3.87
CA ALA A 131 8.07 11.20 -2.56
C ALA A 131 6.56 10.97 -2.62
N ALA A 132 5.87 11.43 -3.69
CA ALA A 132 4.43 11.19 -3.86
C ALA A 132 4.10 9.71 -4.05
N ILE A 133 4.90 8.97 -4.83
CA ILE A 133 4.71 7.53 -5.01
C ILE A 133 4.97 6.79 -3.68
N LEU A 134 6.06 7.11 -2.98
CA LEU A 134 6.34 6.50 -1.67
C LEU A 134 5.25 6.82 -0.65
N ALA A 135 4.73 8.05 -0.64
CA ALA A 135 3.62 8.44 0.24
C ALA A 135 2.33 7.69 -0.11
N HIS A 136 2.09 7.39 -1.39
CA HIS A 136 0.99 6.56 -1.87
C HIS A 136 1.14 5.11 -1.36
N GLU A 137 2.34 4.53 -1.42
CA GLU A 137 2.61 3.19 -0.88
C GLU A 137 2.49 3.15 0.65
N VAL A 138 2.98 4.20 1.33
CA VAL A 138 2.76 4.36 2.78
C VAL A 138 1.27 4.43 3.10
N ALA A 139 0.47 5.14 2.28
CA ALA A 139 -0.98 5.19 2.47
C ALA A 139 -1.63 3.81 2.29
N HIS A 140 -1.22 3.01 1.30
CA HIS A 140 -1.71 1.63 1.17
C HIS A 140 -1.44 0.79 2.41
N ALA A 141 -0.24 0.88 3.00
CA ALA A 141 0.10 0.20 4.24
C ALA A 141 -0.72 0.73 5.43
N GLU A 142 -0.76 2.04 5.64
CA GLU A 142 -1.48 2.72 6.73
C GLU A 142 -2.99 2.46 6.69
N ARG A 143 -3.58 2.47 5.51
CA ARG A 143 -5.00 2.18 5.30
C ARG A 143 -5.28 0.68 5.27
N ARG A 144 -4.22 -0.16 5.33
CA ARG A 144 -4.26 -1.61 5.43
C ARG A 144 -5.04 -2.26 4.29
N HIS A 145 -4.87 -1.72 3.06
CA HIS A 145 -5.65 -2.13 1.90
C HIS A 145 -5.48 -3.61 1.57
N ALA A 146 -4.25 -4.14 1.65
CA ALA A 146 -3.97 -5.55 1.36
C ALA A 146 -4.76 -6.51 2.29
N THR A 147 -4.70 -6.32 3.61
CA THR A 147 -5.37 -7.21 4.57
C THR A 147 -6.87 -7.00 4.62
N LYS A 148 -7.40 -5.82 4.32
CA LYS A 148 -8.82 -5.60 4.05
C LYS A 148 -9.31 -6.40 2.85
N ARG A 149 -8.54 -6.41 1.73
CA ARG A 149 -8.87 -7.22 0.54
C ARG A 149 -8.79 -8.71 0.84
N MET A 150 -7.79 -9.16 1.61
CA MET A 150 -7.71 -10.55 2.07
C MET A 150 -8.93 -10.92 2.92
N THR A 151 -9.37 -10.05 3.82
CA THR A 151 -10.60 -10.26 4.60
C THR A 151 -11.81 -10.50 3.71
N LYS A 152 -11.94 -9.74 2.62
CA LYS A 152 -13.02 -9.96 1.64
C LYS A 152 -12.83 -11.25 0.85
N ALA A 153 -11.61 -11.56 0.40
CA ALA A 153 -11.33 -12.70 -0.47
C ALA A 153 -11.48 -14.04 0.24
N TYR A 154 -10.94 -14.17 1.45
CA TYR A 154 -10.94 -15.43 2.21
C TYR A 154 -12.20 -15.65 3.04
N GLY A 155 -12.97 -14.60 3.31
CA GLY A 155 -14.19 -14.65 4.11
C GLY A 155 -13.93 -14.77 5.61
N ALA A 156 -14.96 -14.39 6.40
CA ALA A 156 -14.84 -14.31 7.85
C ALA A 156 -14.59 -15.67 8.53
N GLN A 157 -15.13 -16.76 7.99
CA GLN A 157 -15.04 -18.09 8.62
C GLN A 157 -13.61 -18.65 8.55
N PHE A 158 -12.92 -18.47 7.42
CA PHE A 158 -11.52 -18.89 7.24
C PHE A 158 -10.58 -18.10 8.16
N LEU A 159 -10.73 -16.78 8.16
CA LEU A 159 -9.89 -15.89 8.97
C LEU A 159 -10.16 -16.07 10.47
N LEU A 160 -11.39 -16.35 10.87
CA LEU A 160 -11.70 -16.66 12.26
C LEU A 160 -11.02 -17.95 12.72
N GLY A 161 -10.96 -18.98 11.87
CA GLY A 161 -10.22 -20.22 12.13
C GLY A 161 -8.72 -19.94 12.34
N MET A 162 -8.13 -19.08 11.54
CA MET A 162 -6.73 -18.65 11.66
C MET A 162 -6.47 -17.88 12.97
N LEU A 163 -7.31 -16.90 13.30
CA LEU A 163 -7.19 -16.08 14.53
C LEU A 163 -7.37 -16.91 15.81
N LEU A 164 -8.15 -17.99 15.75
CA LEU A 164 -8.33 -18.90 16.87
C LEU A 164 -7.21 -19.96 16.99
N GLY A 165 -6.14 -19.85 16.19
CA GLY A 165 -4.99 -20.75 16.25
C GLY A 165 -5.27 -22.18 15.80
N GLN A 166 -6.35 -22.39 15.03
CA GLN A 166 -6.74 -23.73 14.58
C GLN A 166 -5.83 -24.25 13.45
N ASN A 167 -5.05 -23.36 12.77
CA ASN A 167 -4.08 -23.74 11.75
C ASN A 167 -2.94 -22.69 11.64
N PRO A 168 -1.83 -22.84 12.37
CA PRO A 168 -0.69 -21.91 12.28
C PRO A 168 -0.04 -21.87 10.88
N SER A 169 -0.12 -22.97 10.11
CA SER A 169 0.40 -23.06 8.73
C SER A 169 -0.36 -22.21 7.70
N GLN A 170 -1.50 -21.63 8.06
CA GLN A 170 -2.31 -20.84 7.12
C GLN A 170 -1.69 -19.47 6.82
N ILE A 171 -0.98 -18.84 7.77
CA ILE A 171 -0.24 -17.61 7.49
C ILE A 171 0.89 -17.87 6.50
N GLU A 172 1.60 -18.99 6.65
CA GLU A 172 2.65 -19.41 5.73
C GLU A 172 2.08 -19.71 4.33
N GLU A 173 0.93 -20.37 4.25
CA GLU A 173 0.22 -20.63 2.98
C GLU A 173 -0.23 -19.33 2.31
N ILE A 174 -0.79 -18.37 3.07
CA ILE A 174 -1.17 -17.05 2.54
C ILE A 174 0.06 -16.30 2.04
N ALA A 175 1.17 -16.30 2.79
CA ALA A 175 2.40 -15.63 2.39
C ALA A 175 2.96 -16.23 1.10
N GLY A 176 3.05 -17.55 0.98
CA GLY A 176 3.49 -18.24 -0.23
C GLY A 176 2.60 -17.93 -1.44
N ASN A 177 1.27 -17.89 -1.25
CA ASN A 177 0.33 -17.49 -2.30
C ASN A 177 0.46 -16.02 -2.72
N LEU A 178 0.85 -15.14 -1.80
CA LEU A 178 1.13 -13.73 -2.11
C LEU A 178 2.37 -13.58 -2.98
N VAL A 179 3.45 -14.30 -2.66
CA VAL A 179 4.70 -14.25 -3.43
C VAL A 179 4.51 -14.81 -4.83
N THR A 180 3.79 -15.94 -4.97
CA THR A 180 3.61 -16.61 -6.27
C THR A 180 2.53 -15.99 -7.15
N GLY A 181 1.59 -15.27 -6.57
CA GLY A 181 0.46 -14.70 -7.30
C GLY A 181 0.10 -13.32 -6.79
N LEU A 182 0.94 -12.31 -7.04
CA LEU A 182 0.74 -10.89 -6.61
C LEU A 182 -0.68 -10.32 -6.84
N GLY A 183 -1.64 -11.18 -7.20
CA GLY A 183 -3.05 -10.83 -7.42
C GLY A 183 -3.74 -10.13 -6.25
N PHE A 184 -3.18 -10.22 -5.03
CA PHE A 184 -3.66 -9.44 -3.88
C PHE A 184 -3.14 -7.99 -3.86
N LEU A 185 -2.20 -7.66 -4.73
CA LEU A 185 -1.71 -6.28 -4.91
C LEU A 185 -2.59 -5.46 -5.87
N TYR A 186 -3.54 -6.10 -6.57
CA TYR A 186 -4.52 -5.37 -7.38
C TYR A 186 -5.44 -4.54 -6.51
N ASN A 187 -5.17 -3.25 -6.43
CA ASN A 187 -5.96 -2.32 -5.64
C ASN A 187 -7.33 -2.06 -6.29
N SER A 188 -8.37 -1.85 -5.46
CA SER A 188 -9.62 -1.34 -5.96
C SER A 188 -9.48 0.16 -6.29
N ARG A 189 -10.37 0.71 -7.11
CA ARG A 189 -10.36 2.15 -7.40
C ARG A 189 -10.56 2.98 -6.13
N GLU A 190 -11.35 2.50 -5.20
CA GLU A 190 -11.59 3.14 -3.91
C GLU A 190 -10.31 3.17 -3.06
N ASP A 191 -9.53 2.06 -3.05
CA ASP A 191 -8.23 2.01 -2.38
C ASP A 191 -7.26 3.03 -3.00
N GLU A 192 -7.27 3.18 -4.34
CA GLU A 192 -6.43 4.13 -5.06
C GLU A 192 -6.80 5.59 -4.76
N TYR A 193 -8.11 5.91 -4.72
CA TYR A 193 -8.55 7.26 -4.34
C TYR A 193 -8.17 7.59 -2.90
N GLU A 194 -8.31 6.65 -1.97
CA GLU A 194 -7.92 6.84 -0.58
C GLU A 194 -6.40 7.01 -0.47
N ALA A 195 -5.61 6.22 -1.20
CA ALA A 195 -4.15 6.30 -1.20
C ALA A 195 -3.65 7.64 -1.79
N ASP A 196 -4.24 8.12 -2.88
CA ASP A 196 -3.91 9.44 -3.47
C ASP A 196 -4.22 10.58 -2.51
N GLU A 197 -5.38 10.55 -1.85
CA GLU A 197 -5.78 11.57 -0.88
C GLU A 197 -4.81 11.61 0.31
N TYR A 198 -4.44 10.45 0.86
CA TYR A 198 -3.52 10.38 1.99
C TYR A 198 -2.07 10.69 1.58
N SER A 199 -1.63 10.30 0.38
CA SER A 199 -0.34 10.71 -0.18
C SER A 199 -0.22 12.23 -0.20
N PHE A 200 -1.22 12.91 -0.78
CA PHE A 200 -1.28 14.38 -0.78
C PHE A 200 -1.19 14.96 0.64
N LYS A 201 -1.99 14.44 1.57
CA LYS A 201 -2.03 14.92 2.96
C LYS A 201 -0.71 14.68 3.70
N TYR A 202 -0.03 13.55 3.49
CA TYR A 202 1.27 13.28 4.12
C TYR A 202 2.32 14.27 3.62
N LEU A 203 2.32 14.57 2.32
CA LEU A 203 3.28 15.49 1.73
C LEU A 203 3.07 16.96 2.16
N GLN A 204 1.87 17.35 2.60
CA GLN A 204 1.64 18.70 3.15
C GLN A 204 2.48 19.02 4.39
N SER A 205 3.00 18.02 5.11
CA SER A 205 3.89 18.19 6.26
C SER A 205 5.37 18.10 5.89
N THR A 206 5.71 18.08 4.60
CA THR A 206 7.07 17.94 4.09
C THR A 206 7.48 19.13 3.24
N ALA A 207 8.73 19.13 2.75
CA ALA A 207 9.22 20.15 1.82
C ALA A 207 8.84 19.87 0.36
N TRP A 208 8.32 18.67 0.04
CA TRP A 208 7.96 18.30 -1.33
C TRP A 208 6.61 18.89 -1.73
N TYR A 209 6.46 19.09 -3.05
CA TYR A 209 5.19 19.54 -3.63
C TYR A 209 4.09 18.47 -3.39
N PRO A 210 3.03 18.78 -2.64
CA PRO A 210 1.99 17.80 -2.31
C PRO A 210 1.23 17.25 -3.52
N GLY A 211 1.13 18.05 -4.59
CA GLY A 211 0.47 17.67 -5.84
C GLY A 211 1.34 16.83 -6.79
N ALA A 212 2.51 16.37 -6.38
CA ALA A 212 3.46 15.69 -7.28
C ALA A 212 2.95 14.35 -7.86
N GLY A 213 1.97 13.70 -7.22
CA GLY A 213 1.28 12.52 -7.78
C GLY A 213 0.59 12.83 -9.11
N LYS A 214 0.04 14.04 -9.29
CA LYS A 214 -0.53 14.48 -10.56
C LYS A 214 0.52 14.49 -11.67
N LEU A 215 1.73 15.00 -11.39
CA LEU A 215 2.83 15.05 -12.37
C LEU A 215 3.22 13.64 -12.85
N PHE A 216 3.15 12.65 -11.95
CA PHE A 216 3.36 11.25 -12.32
C PHE A 216 2.26 10.77 -13.28
N PHE A 217 0.99 11.02 -12.99
CA PHE A 217 -0.13 10.60 -13.83
C PHE A 217 -0.09 11.24 -15.21
N GLU A 218 0.25 12.52 -15.30
CA GLU A 218 0.41 13.22 -16.57
C GLU A 218 1.53 12.61 -17.42
N LYS A 219 2.63 12.19 -16.77
CA LYS A 219 3.76 11.56 -17.45
C LYS A 219 3.46 10.13 -17.91
N VAL A 220 2.78 9.31 -17.10
CA VAL A 220 2.52 7.90 -17.44
C VAL A 220 1.28 7.71 -18.32
N GLY A 221 0.38 8.68 -18.42
CA GLY A 221 -0.87 8.57 -19.15
C GLY A 221 -0.71 8.21 -20.63
N SER A 222 0.44 8.50 -21.24
CA SER A 222 0.78 8.13 -22.62
C SER A 222 1.45 6.76 -22.76
N GLN A 223 1.70 6.02 -21.67
CA GLN A 223 2.50 4.80 -21.64
C GLN A 223 1.67 3.51 -21.56
N THR A 224 0.36 3.58 -21.81
CA THR A 224 -0.57 2.46 -21.61
C THR A 224 -0.29 1.22 -22.47
N GLU A 225 0.41 1.38 -23.60
CA GLU A 225 0.82 0.29 -24.50
C GLU A 225 2.24 -0.22 -24.24
N ASN A 226 3.00 0.42 -23.34
CA ASN A 226 4.37 0.03 -23.02
C ASN A 226 4.37 -1.10 -21.97
N SER A 227 4.99 -2.24 -22.30
CA SER A 227 5.06 -3.42 -21.43
C SER A 227 5.73 -3.16 -20.08
N ASP A 228 6.66 -2.21 -20.01
CA ASP A 228 7.36 -1.88 -18.76
C ASP A 228 6.43 -1.27 -17.69
N PHE A 229 5.26 -0.79 -18.11
CA PHE A 229 4.22 -0.20 -17.25
C PHE A 229 3.03 -1.14 -17.02
N ALA A 230 3.00 -2.33 -17.64
CA ALA A 230 1.87 -3.24 -17.54
C ALA A 230 1.56 -3.65 -16.09
N GLU A 231 2.59 -3.89 -15.29
CA GLU A 231 2.44 -4.24 -13.88
C GLU A 231 1.88 -3.04 -13.07
N LEU A 232 2.41 -1.84 -13.28
CA LEU A 232 1.92 -0.61 -12.64
C LEU A 232 0.42 -0.41 -12.88
N PHE A 233 -0.02 -0.47 -14.14
CA PHE A 233 -1.44 -0.24 -14.46
C PHE A 233 -2.36 -1.36 -13.98
N SER A 234 -1.83 -2.57 -13.78
CA SER A 234 -2.59 -3.67 -13.22
C SER A 234 -2.74 -3.55 -11.69
N THR A 235 -1.70 -3.15 -10.99
CA THR A 235 -1.71 -2.99 -9.53
C THR A 235 -2.32 -1.65 -9.09
N HIS A 236 -2.14 -0.59 -9.89
CA HIS A 236 -2.62 0.78 -9.64
C HIS A 236 -3.42 1.30 -10.85
N PRO A 237 -4.68 0.92 -10.99
CA PRO A 237 -5.49 1.36 -12.13
C PRO A 237 -5.58 2.88 -12.20
N LEU A 238 -5.13 3.43 -13.33
CA LEU A 238 -5.21 4.86 -13.61
C LEU A 238 -6.54 5.18 -14.28
N ASP A 239 -7.25 6.17 -13.77
CA ASP A 239 -8.41 6.77 -14.44
C ASP A 239 -8.41 8.30 -14.30
N GLN A 240 -9.19 8.97 -15.14
CA GLN A 240 -9.28 10.43 -15.15
C GLN A 240 -9.76 10.99 -13.79
N LYS A 241 -10.59 10.24 -13.06
CA LYS A 241 -11.13 10.69 -11.77
C LYS A 241 -10.06 10.83 -10.69
N ARG A 242 -8.97 10.02 -10.74
CA ARG A 242 -7.82 10.17 -9.84
C ARG A 242 -7.15 11.53 -10.06
N ILE A 243 -6.93 11.91 -11.33
CA ILE A 243 -6.35 13.20 -11.71
C ILE A 243 -7.26 14.35 -11.28
N ASP A 244 -8.57 14.23 -11.51
CA ASP A 244 -9.56 15.24 -11.15
C ASP A 244 -9.63 15.42 -9.62
N ALA A 245 -9.57 14.33 -8.85
CA ALA A 245 -9.54 14.36 -7.39
C ALA A 245 -8.29 15.06 -6.85
N LEU A 246 -7.10 14.76 -7.39
CA LEU A 246 -5.87 15.46 -7.02
C LEU A 246 -5.90 16.95 -7.40
N ASN A 247 -6.43 17.30 -8.58
CA ASN A 247 -6.63 18.69 -8.95
C ASN A 247 -7.52 19.43 -7.94
N LYS A 248 -8.59 18.78 -7.49
CA LYS A 248 -9.48 19.34 -6.47
C LYS A 248 -8.75 19.55 -5.15
N LEU A 249 -7.96 18.58 -4.68
CA LEU A 249 -7.18 18.70 -3.43
C LEU A 249 -6.16 19.85 -3.51
N ILE A 250 -5.45 20.00 -4.64
CA ILE A 250 -4.48 21.08 -4.89
C ILE A 250 -5.20 22.44 -4.81
N ASN A 251 -6.33 22.59 -5.47
CA ASN A 251 -7.09 23.82 -5.51
C ASN A 251 -7.69 24.18 -4.14
N ASP A 252 -8.31 23.21 -3.46
CA ASP A 252 -8.94 23.41 -2.15
C ASP A 252 -7.92 23.79 -1.07
N ALA A 253 -6.72 23.24 -1.16
CA ALA A 253 -5.62 23.52 -0.23
C ALA A 253 -4.79 24.75 -0.61
N HIS A 254 -5.12 25.43 -1.73
CA HIS A 254 -4.40 26.59 -2.25
C HIS A 254 -2.88 26.36 -2.35
N ILE A 255 -2.50 25.16 -2.81
CA ILE A 255 -1.08 24.81 -2.96
C ILE A 255 -0.47 25.66 -4.08
N SER A 256 0.68 26.28 -3.79
CA SER A 256 1.44 27.06 -4.78
C SER A 256 1.95 26.18 -5.92
N GLU A 257 2.15 26.80 -7.10
CA GLU A 257 2.70 26.12 -8.26
C GLU A 257 4.04 25.40 -7.95
N PRO A 258 4.28 24.22 -8.58
CA PRO A 258 5.52 23.51 -8.39
C PRO A 258 6.72 24.27 -8.96
N GLY A 259 7.87 24.13 -8.31
CA GLY A 259 9.13 24.73 -8.74
C GLY A 259 10.31 23.99 -8.14
N GLU A 260 11.55 24.38 -8.48
CA GLU A 260 12.75 23.69 -7.98
C GLU A 260 12.83 23.64 -6.45
N HIS A 261 12.26 24.66 -5.76
CA HIS A 261 12.22 24.74 -4.30
C HIS A 261 11.43 23.61 -3.61
N ASN A 262 10.51 22.94 -4.32
CA ASN A 262 9.69 21.85 -3.81
C ASN A 262 9.64 20.61 -4.72
N LEU A 263 10.20 20.68 -5.94
CA LEU A 263 10.39 19.52 -6.82
C LEU A 263 11.73 18.82 -6.58
N PHE A 264 12.79 19.57 -6.24
CA PHE A 264 14.15 19.09 -6.04
C PHE A 264 14.68 18.29 -7.24
N THR A 265 14.49 18.82 -8.45
CA THR A 265 14.83 18.17 -9.71
C THR A 265 16.34 17.96 -9.85
N GLN A 266 17.15 18.97 -9.47
CA GLN A 266 18.60 18.86 -9.53
C GLN A 266 19.12 17.75 -8.62
N ARG A 267 18.66 17.71 -7.35
CA ARG A 267 19.04 16.70 -6.38
C ARG A 267 18.67 15.29 -6.88
N TYR A 268 17.51 15.14 -7.50
CA TYR A 268 17.07 13.87 -8.07
C TYR A 268 17.92 13.47 -9.28
N THR A 269 18.28 14.40 -10.14
CA THR A 269 19.16 14.14 -11.30
C THR A 269 20.54 13.64 -10.87
N GLU A 270 21.11 14.21 -9.81
CA GLU A 270 22.36 13.75 -9.22
C GLU A 270 22.23 12.33 -8.65
N PHE A 271 21.10 12.03 -7.99
CA PHE A 271 20.80 10.68 -7.53
C PHE A 271 20.69 9.68 -8.70
N LYS A 272 19.91 10.02 -9.74
CA LYS A 272 19.71 9.16 -10.92
C LYS A 272 21.01 8.81 -11.61
N SER A 273 21.96 9.73 -11.67
CA SER A 273 23.27 9.47 -12.31
C SER A 273 24.07 8.34 -11.65
N LYS A 274 23.69 7.94 -10.43
CA LYS A 274 24.34 6.87 -9.64
C LYS A 274 23.61 5.52 -9.72
N LEU A 275 22.50 5.45 -10.47
CA LEU A 275 21.73 4.22 -10.66
C LEU A 275 22.25 3.30 -11.79
N TYR A 276 23.34 3.68 -12.45
CA TYR A 276 23.93 2.95 -13.59
C TYR A 276 25.16 2.16 -13.19
#